data_8a9b3ea6a6367da8fd4f724b13ef171f
#
_entry.id   8a9b3ea6a6367da8fd4f724b13ef171f
#
_cell.length_a   1.000
_cell.length_b   1.000
_cell.length_c   1.000
_cell.angle_alpha   90.00
_cell.angle_beta   90.00
_cell.angle_gamma   90.00
#
_symmetry.space_group_name_H-M   'P 1'
#
loop_
_entity.id
_entity.type
_entity.pdbx_description
1 polymer ?
#
loop_
_entity_poly.entity_id
_entity_poly.type
_entity_poly.pdbx_seq_one_letter_code
_entity_poly.pdbx_strand_id
1 'polypeptide(L)' 'MAGLFRRISGEMGMVTKEDFQAYEGVRRSGMVNMFDPMARELAGLDKRTFINIMKDYDYLKEKFE' A
#
# COMPACT_ATOMS: atom_id res chain seq x y z
N MET A 1 11.14 7.08 19.32
CA MET A 1 10.03 7.90 19.60
C MET A 1 9.08 8.04 18.47
N ALA A 2 9.33 8.97 17.59
CA ALA A 2 8.42 9.16 16.47
C ALA A 2 8.27 7.88 15.65
N GLY A 3 9.34 7.13 15.55
CA GLY A 3 9.27 5.91 14.77
C GLY A 3 8.31 4.89 15.34
N LEU A 4 8.21 4.84 16.65
CA LEU A 4 7.29 3.92 17.30
C LEU A 4 5.85 4.30 17.01
N PHE A 5 5.57 5.58 17.05
CA PHE A 5 4.21 6.02 16.79
C PHE A 5 3.78 5.69 15.38
N ARG A 6 4.69 5.88 14.43
CA ARG A 6 4.34 5.57 13.07
C ARG A 6 4.04 4.09 12.90
N ARG A 7 4.79 3.27 13.58
CA ARG A 7 4.58 1.83 13.49
C ARG A 7 3.22 1.45 14.03
N ILE A 8 2.85 2.06 15.13
CA ILE A 8 1.56 1.79 15.73
C ILE A 8 0.45 2.24 14.79
N SER A 9 0.64 3.40 14.18
CA SER A 9 -0.37 3.89 13.24
C SER A 9 -0.57 2.91 12.11
N GLY A 10 0.52 2.31 11.64
CA GLY A 10 0.41 1.34 10.58
C GLY A 10 -0.44 0.16 10.98
N GLU A 11 -0.37 -0.23 12.24
CA GLU A 11 -1.16 -1.36 12.72
C GLU A 11 -2.63 -1.06 12.68
N MET A 12 -2.98 0.20 12.70
CA MET A 12 -4.38 0.58 12.65
C MET A 12 -4.88 0.73 11.23
N GLY A 13 -4.11 0.23 10.29
CA GLY A 13 -4.53 0.24 8.92
C GLY A 13 -4.15 1.47 8.14
N MET A 14 -3.36 2.34 8.73
CA MET A 14 -2.93 3.52 8.01
C MET A 14 -1.89 3.16 6.97
N VAL A 15 -2.04 3.74 5.80
CA VAL A 15 -1.14 3.50 4.69
C VAL A 15 -0.15 4.65 4.61
N THR A 16 1.13 4.33 4.53
CA THR A 16 2.15 5.35 4.37
C THR A 16 2.34 5.67 2.90
N LYS A 17 3.01 6.79 2.64
CA LYS A 17 3.30 7.16 1.27
C LYS A 17 4.15 6.09 0.60
N GLU A 18 5.08 5.50 1.33
CA GLU A 18 5.93 4.47 0.78
C GLU A 18 5.13 3.23 0.41
N ASP A 19 4.17 2.86 1.27
CA ASP A 19 3.30 1.74 0.96
C ASP A 19 2.54 2.00 -0.32
N PHE A 20 1.99 3.20 -0.44
CA PHE A 20 1.23 3.55 -1.63
C PHE A 20 2.10 3.54 -2.86
N GLN A 21 3.33 4.02 -2.75
CA GLN A 21 4.24 4.05 -3.90
C GLN A 21 4.62 2.64 -4.33
N ALA A 22 4.78 1.74 -3.38
CA ALA A 22 5.07 0.36 -3.71
C ALA A 22 3.92 -0.26 -4.48
N TYR A 23 2.70 0.01 -4.04
CA TYR A 23 1.51 -0.47 -4.71
C TYR A 23 1.45 0.10 -6.14
N GLU A 24 1.66 1.40 -6.26
CA GLU A 24 1.61 2.04 -7.56
C GLU A 24 2.66 1.50 -8.52
N GLY A 25 3.84 1.21 -8.00
CA GLY A 25 4.90 0.67 -8.83
C GLY A 25 4.49 -0.64 -9.48
N VAL A 26 3.89 -1.53 -8.69
CA VAL A 26 3.43 -2.80 -9.22
C VAL A 26 2.28 -2.59 -10.20
N ARG A 27 1.37 -1.70 -9.85
CA ARG A 27 0.22 -1.42 -10.70
C ARG A 27 0.64 -0.88 -12.06
N ARG A 28 1.60 0.04 -12.06
CA ARG A 28 2.05 0.66 -13.31
C ARG A 28 2.87 -0.29 -14.16
N SER A 29 3.51 -1.25 -13.53
CA SER A 29 4.34 -2.19 -14.29
C SER A 29 3.50 -3.04 -15.22
N GLY A 30 2.25 -3.32 -14.82
CA GLY A 30 1.37 -4.14 -15.62
C GLY A 30 1.81 -5.58 -15.74
N MET A 31 2.76 -5.99 -14.92
CA MET A 31 3.30 -7.34 -15.01
C MET A 31 2.39 -8.40 -14.43
N VAL A 32 1.55 -8.00 -13.48
CA VAL A 32 0.65 -8.94 -12.82
C VAL A 32 -0.69 -8.27 -12.60
N ASN A 33 -1.70 -9.12 -12.41
CA ASN A 33 -3.03 -8.66 -12.06
C ASN A 33 -3.01 -8.23 -10.61
N MET A 34 -3.54 -7.03 -10.32
CA MET A 34 -3.52 -6.51 -8.97
C MET A 34 -4.36 -7.35 -8.00
N PHE A 35 -5.22 -8.20 -8.51
CA PHE A 35 -5.97 -9.11 -7.66
C PHE A 35 -5.24 -10.41 -7.41
N ASP A 36 -4.09 -10.59 -8.05
CA ASP A 36 -3.28 -11.78 -7.87
C ASP A 36 -2.43 -11.63 -6.61
N PRO A 37 -2.31 -12.69 -5.79
CA PRO A 37 -1.44 -12.61 -4.62
C PRO A 37 -0.02 -12.21 -4.93
N MET A 38 0.45 -12.50 -6.13
CA MET A 38 1.80 -12.14 -6.51
C MET A 38 1.99 -10.63 -6.54
N ALA A 39 0.94 -9.87 -6.88
CA ALA A 39 1.06 -8.43 -6.87
C ALA A 39 1.43 -7.91 -5.48
N ARG A 40 0.81 -8.49 -4.48
CA ARG A 40 1.10 -8.10 -3.11
C ARG A 40 2.54 -8.43 -2.72
N GLU A 41 3.01 -9.59 -3.16
CA GLU A 41 4.39 -9.98 -2.86
C GLU A 41 5.38 -9.09 -3.57
N LEU A 42 5.09 -8.71 -4.80
CA LEU A 42 5.98 -7.82 -5.54
C LEU A 42 6.04 -6.44 -4.87
N ALA A 43 4.93 -5.99 -4.32
CA ALA A 43 4.91 -4.71 -3.66
C ALA A 43 5.56 -4.77 -2.29
N GLY A 44 5.75 -5.97 -1.74
CA GLY A 44 6.32 -6.11 -0.41
C GLY A 44 5.38 -5.69 0.69
N LEU A 45 4.09 -5.75 0.45
CA LEU A 45 3.08 -5.33 1.40
C LEU A 45 2.36 -6.53 1.97
N ASP A 46 1.88 -6.41 3.21
CA ASP A 46 1.07 -7.47 3.77
C ASP A 46 -0.35 -7.36 3.20
N LYS A 47 -1.12 -8.40 3.41
CA LYS A 47 -2.45 -8.49 2.83
C LYS A 47 -3.33 -7.33 3.25
N ARG A 48 -3.31 -7.00 4.54
CA ARG A 48 -4.17 -5.93 5.04
C ARG A 48 -3.84 -4.59 4.40
N THR A 49 -2.57 -4.26 4.36
CA THR A 49 -2.14 -2.99 3.78
C THR A 49 -2.49 -2.93 2.31
N PHE A 50 -2.24 -4.02 1.60
CA PHE A 50 -2.51 -4.08 0.18
C PHE A 50 -4.00 -3.86 -0.11
N ILE A 51 -4.86 -4.52 0.65
CA ILE A 51 -6.29 -4.39 0.45
C ILE A 51 -6.77 -3.01 0.85
N ASN A 52 -6.21 -2.43 1.91
CA ASN A 52 -6.57 -1.08 2.30
C ASN A 52 -6.26 -0.08 1.19
N ILE A 53 -5.10 -0.22 0.56
CA ILE A 53 -4.76 0.67 -0.54
C ILE A 53 -5.74 0.49 -1.69
N MET A 54 -6.10 -0.74 -1.98
CA MET A 54 -7.02 -1.01 -3.07
C MET A 54 -8.39 -0.39 -2.83
N LYS A 55 -8.87 -0.48 -1.60
CA LYS A 55 -10.19 0.04 -1.26
C LYS A 55 -10.22 1.56 -1.25
N ASP A 56 -9.14 2.18 -0.81
CA ASP A 56 -9.10 3.64 -0.69
C ASP A 56 -8.18 4.26 -1.73
N TYR A 57 -8.03 3.61 -2.85
CA TYR A 57 -7.05 4.03 -3.84
C TYR A 57 -7.22 5.48 -4.26
N ASP A 58 -8.43 5.87 -4.61
CA ASP A 58 -8.66 7.24 -5.09
C ASP A 58 -8.31 8.26 -4.02
N TYR A 59 -8.70 7.97 -2.78
CA TYR A 59 -8.40 8.86 -1.67
C TYR A 59 -6.89 8.97 -1.45
N LEU A 60 -6.22 7.83 -1.47
CA LEU A 60 -4.78 7.82 -1.22
C LEU A 60 -4.01 8.48 -2.35
N LYS A 61 -4.47 8.28 -3.57
CA LYS A 61 -3.81 8.91 -4.71
C LYS A 61 -3.88 10.42 -4.58
N GLU A 62 -5.02 10.93 -4.19
CA GLU A 62 -5.19 12.35 -4.03
C GLU A 62 -4.34 12.87 -2.85
N LYS A 63 -4.26 12.06 -1.80
CA LYS A 63 -3.54 12.47 -0.61
C LYS A 63 -2.02 12.49 -0.84
N PHE A 64 -1.50 11.51 -1.56
CA PHE A 64 -0.06 11.34 -1.74
C PHE A 64 0.45 11.86 -3.06
N GLU A 65 -0.41 12.21 -3.96
CA GLU A 65 -0.02 12.80 -5.23
C GLU A 65 -0.72 14.12 -5.42
#